data_63781be84a20c59ebddddf5e156f4a9b
#
_entry.id   63781be84a20c59ebddddf5e156f4a9b
#
_cell.length_a   1.000
_cell.length_b   1.000
_cell.length_c   1.000
_cell.angle_alpha   90.00
_cell.angle_beta   90.00
_cell.angle_gamma   90.00
#
_symmetry.space_group_name_H-M   'P 1'
#
loop_
_entity.id
_entity.type
_entity.pdbx_description
1 polymer ?
#
loop_
_entity_poly.entity_id
_entity_poly.type
_entity_poly.pdbx_seq_one_letter_code
_entity_poly.pdbx_strand_id
1 'polypeptide(L)'
;MPAHDRHALDPAILNEAADWLMRLSEGSVNDAERLEWERWRASSPAHRQAWARAELLLSKLQGLPPALAMPALDRPSNPARRAAIGKLAALLALAPLAWGSWKLNDWQQWTADYRAPVGERRDLTLTDGTRLTLNTDTAIDVFFDEHQRLLLLRRGEILVQTAADPAALARPFRVQTSEGRMQALGTRFSVREDTGHTRLVVLEGAVRIEVKGIGEQVVGAGQSSGFTARGIDALKPVDKSVLAWTQGMLMADNMRLTDFVNELSRYRNGVLRCDPAIANLRISGAFPLNDSRQTLNMLARTYPIRVTSRLGDYWVMLAPA
;
A
#
# COMPACT_ATOMS: atom_id res chain seq x y z
N MET A 1 39.26 16.28 4.69
CA MET A 1 38.58 15.32 5.58
C MET A 1 37.42 14.69 4.80
N PRO A 2 37.40 13.38 4.51
CA PRO A 2 36.33 12.75 3.77
C PRO A 2 35.11 12.60 4.65
N ALA A 3 33.95 13.00 4.13
CA ALA A 3 32.64 12.81 4.75
C ALA A 3 32.33 11.30 4.84
N HIS A 4 32.20 10.79 6.05
CA HIS A 4 31.79 9.43 6.32
C HIS A 4 30.36 9.23 5.82
N ASP A 5 30.22 8.23 4.98
CA ASP A 5 28.97 7.64 4.46
C ASP A 5 28.11 7.12 5.63
N ARG A 6 27.18 7.95 6.15
CA ARG A 6 26.39 7.67 7.36
C ARG A 6 25.13 6.83 7.11
N HIS A 7 25.04 6.09 6.00
CA HIS A 7 23.77 5.48 5.60
C HIS A 7 23.81 3.99 5.25
N ALA A 8 24.92 3.30 5.39
CA ALA A 8 24.97 1.86 5.28
C ALA A 8 24.54 1.22 6.62
N LEU A 9 23.52 0.34 6.61
CA LEU A 9 23.21 -0.47 7.79
C LEU A 9 24.40 -1.40 8.07
N ASP A 10 24.73 -1.56 9.34
CA ASP A 10 25.76 -2.48 9.78
C ASP A 10 25.47 -3.89 9.24
N PRO A 11 26.42 -4.53 8.53
CA PRO A 11 26.27 -5.90 8.05
C PRO A 11 25.94 -6.92 9.16
N ALA A 12 26.37 -6.66 10.40
CA ALA A 12 26.06 -7.49 11.54
C ALA A 12 24.54 -7.47 11.84
N ILE A 13 23.92 -6.30 11.86
CA ILE A 13 22.48 -6.14 12.11
C ILE A 13 21.65 -6.76 10.97
N LEU A 14 22.15 -6.71 9.73
CA LEU A 14 21.49 -7.37 8.59
C LEU A 14 21.55 -8.90 8.69
N ASN A 15 22.67 -9.46 9.18
CA ASN A 15 22.78 -10.89 9.43
C ASN A 15 21.84 -11.35 10.56
N GLU A 16 21.75 -10.56 11.63
CA GLU A 16 20.80 -10.83 12.72
C GLU A 16 19.34 -10.80 12.24
N ALA A 17 18.99 -9.83 11.36
CA ALA A 17 17.67 -9.80 10.75
C ALA A 17 17.37 -11.04 9.89
N ALA A 18 18.36 -11.53 9.15
CA ALA A 18 18.25 -12.77 8.36
C ALA A 18 18.10 -14.01 9.24
N ASP A 19 18.85 -14.09 10.36
CA ASP A 19 18.73 -15.18 11.33
C ASP A 19 17.35 -15.19 11.99
N TRP A 20 16.83 -14.03 12.39
CA TRP A 20 15.47 -13.91 12.92
C TRP A 20 14.44 -14.32 11.88
N LEU A 21 14.61 -13.92 10.62
CA LEU A 21 13.70 -14.29 9.53
C LEU A 21 13.63 -15.81 9.35
N MET A 22 14.77 -16.49 9.40
CA MET A 22 14.83 -17.96 9.31
C MET A 22 14.17 -18.63 10.51
N ARG A 23 14.50 -18.23 11.75
CA ARG A 23 13.89 -18.79 12.97
C ARG A 23 12.38 -18.64 12.96
N LEU A 24 11.87 -17.45 12.57
CA LEU A 24 10.45 -17.17 12.52
C LEU A 24 9.73 -17.88 11.36
N SER A 25 10.46 -18.35 10.32
CA SER A 25 9.90 -19.12 9.20
C SER A 25 9.83 -20.62 9.46
N GLU A 26 10.59 -21.18 10.41
CA GLU A 26 10.68 -22.63 10.69
C GLU A 26 9.51 -23.22 11.51
N GLY A 27 8.45 -22.46 11.76
CA GLY A 27 7.13 -23.06 12.07
C GLY A 27 6.70 -23.18 13.53
N SER A 28 7.59 -23.11 14.53
CA SER A 28 7.21 -23.20 15.96
C SER A 28 7.94 -22.15 16.80
N VAL A 29 7.51 -20.89 16.67
CA VAL A 29 8.04 -19.82 17.53
C VAL A 29 7.30 -19.84 18.85
N ASN A 30 8.01 -20.02 19.96
CA ASN A 30 7.45 -19.92 21.30
C ASN A 30 7.34 -18.44 21.74
N ASP A 31 6.58 -18.20 22.84
CA ASP A 31 6.35 -16.83 23.33
C ASP A 31 7.64 -16.15 23.82
N ALA A 32 8.62 -16.91 24.30
CA ALA A 32 9.92 -16.37 24.73
C ALA A 32 10.75 -15.87 23.53
N GLU A 33 10.80 -16.61 22.45
CA GLU A 33 11.46 -16.19 21.19
C GLU A 33 10.80 -14.97 20.57
N ARG A 34 9.45 -14.87 20.67
CA ARG A 34 8.71 -13.69 20.22
C ARG A 34 9.12 -12.45 21.00
N LEU A 35 9.18 -12.52 22.33
CA LEU A 35 9.61 -11.41 23.18
C LEU A 35 11.08 -11.02 22.92
N GLU A 36 11.93 -12.00 22.60
CA GLU A 36 13.33 -11.73 22.25
C GLU A 36 13.45 -11.00 20.91
N TRP A 37 12.71 -11.44 19.89
CA TRP A 37 12.64 -10.77 18.61
C TRP A 37 12.07 -9.33 18.73
N GLU A 38 11.01 -9.12 19.52
CA GLU A 38 10.45 -7.79 19.74
C GLU A 38 11.45 -6.84 20.42
N ARG A 39 12.20 -7.34 21.41
CA ARG A 39 13.27 -6.58 22.07
C ARG A 39 14.39 -6.26 21.10
N TRP A 40 14.83 -7.24 20.32
CA TRP A 40 15.82 -7.03 19.28
C TRP A 40 15.37 -5.96 18.26
N ARG A 41 14.16 -6.06 17.73
CA ARG A 41 13.61 -5.09 16.77
C ARG A 41 13.47 -3.69 17.37
N ALA A 42 13.13 -3.57 18.66
CA ALA A 42 12.98 -2.31 19.36
C ALA A 42 14.33 -1.68 19.76
N SER A 43 15.45 -2.43 19.75
CA SER A 43 16.73 -2.02 20.31
C SER A 43 17.34 -0.77 19.62
N SER A 44 17.11 -0.57 18.32
CA SER A 44 17.51 0.67 17.63
C SER A 44 16.73 0.92 16.35
N PRO A 45 16.81 2.16 15.80
CA PRO A 45 16.28 2.45 14.46
C PRO A 45 16.89 1.58 13.37
N ALA A 46 18.17 1.19 13.50
CA ALA A 46 18.87 0.33 12.54
C ALA A 46 18.30 -1.09 12.53
N HIS A 47 17.96 -1.68 13.68
CA HIS A 47 17.32 -3.00 13.76
C HIS A 47 15.92 -3.00 13.16
N ARG A 48 15.13 -1.95 13.39
CA ARG A 48 13.82 -1.79 12.72
C ARG A 48 13.94 -1.71 11.20
N GLN A 49 14.95 -0.98 10.71
CA GLN A 49 15.22 -0.87 9.27
C GLN A 49 15.71 -2.18 8.66
N ALA A 50 16.59 -2.90 9.35
CA ALA A 50 17.09 -4.21 8.91
C ALA A 50 15.94 -5.22 8.82
N TRP A 51 15.06 -5.23 9.83
CA TRP A 51 13.86 -6.07 9.83
C TRP A 51 12.92 -5.76 8.67
N ALA A 52 12.59 -4.50 8.43
CA ALA A 52 11.75 -4.08 7.31
C ALA A 52 12.33 -4.51 5.94
N ARG A 53 13.67 -4.54 5.80
CA ARG A 53 14.33 -5.08 4.59
C ARG A 53 14.14 -6.58 4.45
N ALA A 54 14.30 -7.33 5.54
CA ALA A 54 14.12 -8.78 5.55
C ALA A 54 12.69 -9.16 5.14
N GLU A 55 11.69 -8.46 5.63
CA GLU A 55 10.28 -8.63 5.26
C GLU A 55 9.99 -8.34 3.79
N LEU A 56 10.56 -7.26 3.26
CA LEU A 56 10.40 -6.90 1.86
C LEU A 56 10.97 -7.98 0.94
N LEU A 57 12.12 -8.55 1.29
CA LEU A 57 12.72 -9.66 0.53
C LEU A 57 11.85 -10.91 0.57
N LEU A 58 11.33 -11.26 1.73
CA LEU A 58 10.42 -12.38 1.87
C LEU A 58 9.16 -12.21 1.01
N SER A 59 8.58 -11.01 0.97
CA SER A 59 7.40 -10.70 0.16
C SER A 59 7.67 -10.83 -1.35
N LYS A 60 8.88 -10.48 -1.80
CA LYS A 60 9.29 -10.59 -3.22
C LYS A 60 9.65 -12.04 -3.60
N LEU A 61 10.22 -12.81 -2.69
CA LEU A 61 10.55 -14.23 -2.93
C LEU A 61 9.30 -15.11 -3.01
N GLN A 62 8.21 -14.73 -2.37
CA GLN A 62 6.93 -15.44 -2.43
C GLN A 62 6.17 -15.29 -3.77
N GLY A 63 6.61 -14.39 -4.64
CA GLY A 63 6.13 -14.30 -6.03
C GLY A 63 6.81 -15.27 -7.00
N LEU A 64 7.80 -16.06 -6.55
CA LEU A 64 8.49 -17.07 -7.36
C LEU A 64 7.77 -18.43 -7.25
N PRO A 65 7.73 -19.23 -8.33
CA PRO A 65 7.14 -20.56 -8.29
C PRO A 65 7.78 -21.42 -7.19
N PRO A 66 7.01 -22.26 -6.46
CA PRO A 66 7.50 -23.06 -5.34
C PRO A 66 8.70 -23.98 -5.71
N ALA A 67 8.81 -24.36 -6.97
CA ALA A 67 9.90 -25.19 -7.48
C ALA A 67 11.29 -24.53 -7.40
N LEU A 68 11.38 -23.21 -7.28
CA LEU A 68 12.65 -22.49 -7.17
C LEU A 68 12.99 -22.07 -5.73
N ALA A 69 11.99 -22.02 -4.83
CA ALA A 69 12.16 -21.59 -3.44
C ALA A 69 12.46 -22.77 -2.48
N MET A 70 11.90 -23.95 -2.72
CA MET A 70 12.00 -25.11 -1.81
C MET A 70 13.38 -25.80 -1.74
N PRO A 71 14.17 -25.92 -2.84
CA PRO A 71 15.48 -26.61 -2.74
C PRO A 71 16.52 -25.87 -1.90
N ALA A 72 16.29 -24.59 -1.59
CA ALA A 72 17.24 -23.79 -0.81
C ALA A 72 17.01 -23.88 0.71
N LEU A 73 15.86 -24.41 1.15
CA LEU A 73 15.42 -24.40 2.55
C LEU A 73 15.40 -25.80 3.20
N ASP A 74 15.40 -26.86 2.40
CA ASP A 74 15.25 -28.23 2.91
C ASP A 74 16.56 -29.04 2.81
N ARG A 75 17.49 -28.89 3.79
CA ARG A 75 18.43 -29.96 4.20
C ARG A 75 19.21 -29.60 5.47
N PRO A 76 19.40 -30.56 6.42
CA PRO A 76 20.18 -30.35 7.63
C PRO A 76 21.69 -30.38 7.35
N SER A 77 22.45 -29.54 8.07
CA SER A 77 23.89 -29.49 8.28
C SER A 77 24.81 -29.79 7.08
N ASN A 78 25.09 -28.75 6.25
CA ASN A 78 26.15 -28.84 5.24
C ASN A 78 26.70 -27.46 4.86
N PRO A 79 27.96 -27.36 4.34
CA PRO A 79 28.59 -26.07 3.92
C PRO A 79 27.78 -25.26 2.91
N ALA A 80 26.74 -25.82 2.27
CA ALA A 80 25.76 -25.15 1.48
C ALA A 80 24.96 -24.10 2.27
N ARG A 81 24.82 -24.22 3.61
CA ARG A 81 24.17 -23.24 4.49
C ARG A 81 24.97 -21.93 4.56
N ARG A 82 26.30 -22.02 4.62
CA ARG A 82 27.18 -20.84 4.55
C ARG A 82 27.09 -20.15 3.18
N ALA A 83 26.99 -20.91 2.10
CA ALA A 83 26.82 -20.38 0.75
C ALA A 83 25.42 -19.79 0.52
N ALA A 84 24.36 -20.33 1.14
CA ALA A 84 23.01 -19.78 1.08
C ALA A 84 22.89 -18.49 1.90
N ILE A 85 23.50 -18.45 3.10
CA ILE A 85 23.60 -17.25 3.94
C ILE A 85 24.43 -16.17 3.22
N GLY A 86 25.54 -16.55 2.59
CA GLY A 86 26.36 -15.65 1.78
C GLY A 86 25.61 -15.09 0.55
N LYS A 87 24.78 -15.89 -0.11
CA LYS A 87 23.93 -15.46 -1.23
C LYS A 87 22.79 -14.57 -0.75
N LEU A 88 22.17 -14.86 0.41
CA LEU A 88 21.15 -14.01 1.02
C LEU A 88 21.74 -12.69 1.49
N ALA A 89 22.91 -12.71 2.12
CA ALA A 89 23.65 -11.52 2.52
C ALA A 89 24.14 -10.70 1.30
N ALA A 90 24.53 -11.34 0.20
CA ALA A 90 24.86 -10.68 -1.05
C ALA A 90 23.63 -10.04 -1.73
N LEU A 91 22.47 -10.71 -1.69
CA LEU A 91 21.19 -10.13 -2.13
C LEU A 91 20.77 -8.94 -1.25
N LEU A 92 20.99 -9.03 0.06
CA LEU A 92 20.78 -7.92 1.01
C LEU A 92 21.76 -6.77 0.77
N ALA A 93 22.99 -7.05 0.35
CA ALA A 93 24.02 -6.04 0.01
C ALA A 93 23.80 -5.40 -1.38
N LEU A 94 23.21 -6.13 -2.35
CA LEU A 94 22.87 -5.61 -3.68
C LEU A 94 21.53 -4.85 -3.70
N ALA A 95 20.77 -4.86 -2.60
CA ALA A 95 19.55 -4.08 -2.43
C ALA A 95 19.70 -2.55 -2.28
N PRO A 96 20.90 -1.91 -2.21
CA PRO A 96 21.03 -0.44 -2.06
C PRO A 96 20.42 0.33 -3.23
N LEU A 97 20.43 -0.20 -4.46
CA LEU A 97 19.93 0.52 -5.64
C LEU A 97 18.40 0.47 -5.75
N ALA A 98 17.78 -0.65 -5.44
CA ALA A 98 16.32 -0.75 -5.35
C ALA A 98 15.75 -0.05 -4.10
N TRP A 99 16.55 0.02 -3.04
CA TRP A 99 16.20 0.69 -1.78
C TRP A 99 16.42 2.21 -1.84
N GLY A 100 17.39 2.69 -2.61
CA GLY A 100 17.59 4.12 -2.85
C GLY A 100 16.36 4.74 -3.53
N SER A 101 15.77 4.07 -4.51
CA SER A 101 14.55 4.52 -5.17
C SER A 101 13.32 4.44 -4.24
N TRP A 102 13.23 3.40 -3.39
CA TRP A 102 12.14 3.27 -2.42
C TRP A 102 12.30 4.26 -1.26
N LYS A 103 13.53 4.50 -0.77
CA LYS A 103 13.81 5.48 0.27
C LYS A 103 13.64 6.93 -0.21
N LEU A 104 13.95 7.22 -1.45
CA LEU A 104 13.62 8.51 -2.07
C LEU A 104 12.11 8.73 -2.11
N ASN A 105 11.35 7.67 -2.43
CA ASN A 105 9.89 7.71 -2.42
C ASN A 105 9.32 7.84 -0.98
N ASP A 106 9.91 7.16 -0.01
CA ASP A 106 9.53 7.25 1.41
C ASP A 106 9.96 8.58 2.03
N TRP A 107 11.12 9.10 1.65
CA TRP A 107 11.61 10.42 2.10
C TRP A 107 10.76 11.57 1.54
N GLN A 108 10.30 11.47 0.30
CA GLN A 108 9.33 12.41 -0.29
C GLN A 108 8.01 12.40 0.47
N GLN A 109 7.64 11.30 1.11
CA GLN A 109 6.42 11.17 1.91
C GLN A 109 6.55 11.84 3.28
N TRP A 110 7.75 11.84 3.89
CA TRP A 110 7.99 12.51 5.18
C TRP A 110 7.85 14.03 5.10
N THR A 111 7.95 14.59 3.92
CA THR A 111 7.82 16.02 3.63
C THR A 111 6.45 16.41 3.07
N ALA A 112 5.50 15.48 2.95
CA ALA A 112 4.15 15.79 2.46
C ALA A 112 3.39 16.72 3.43
N ASP A 113 2.66 17.70 2.91
CA ASP A 113 1.92 18.69 3.69
C ASP A 113 0.83 18.04 4.55
N TYR A 114 0.13 17.03 3.99
CA TYR A 114 -0.91 16.27 4.71
C TYR A 114 -0.74 14.78 4.49
N ARG A 115 -0.98 14.00 5.56
CA ARG A 115 -0.88 12.53 5.54
C ARG A 115 -1.96 11.87 6.38
N ALA A 116 -2.37 10.68 5.93
CA ALA A 116 -3.12 9.72 6.70
C ALA A 116 -2.25 8.44 6.83
N PRO A 117 -1.91 7.99 8.06
CA PRO A 117 -1.20 6.73 8.29
C PRO A 117 -1.98 5.51 7.80
N VAL A 118 -1.30 4.34 7.77
CA VAL A 118 -1.95 3.06 7.47
C VAL A 118 -3.04 2.77 8.50
N GLY A 119 -4.24 2.46 8.03
CA GLY A 119 -5.43 2.17 8.86
C GLY A 119 -6.17 3.41 9.32
N GLU A 120 -5.66 4.61 9.04
CA GLU A 120 -6.31 5.86 9.43
C GLU A 120 -6.97 6.55 8.23
N ARG A 121 -8.02 7.28 8.51
CA ARG A 121 -8.69 8.21 7.58
C ARG A 121 -8.67 9.60 8.19
N ARG A 122 -8.47 10.63 7.35
CA ARG A 122 -8.45 12.03 7.80
C ARG A 122 -9.30 12.91 6.90
N ASP A 123 -10.17 13.69 7.53
CA ASP A 123 -10.93 14.74 6.86
C ASP A 123 -10.24 16.09 7.10
N LEU A 124 -10.15 16.92 6.07
CA LEU A 124 -9.58 18.26 6.14
C LEU A 124 -10.27 19.22 5.16
N THR A 125 -10.20 20.50 5.47
CA THR A 125 -10.68 21.57 4.58
C THR A 125 -9.48 22.44 4.21
N LEU A 126 -9.30 22.65 2.90
CA LEU A 126 -8.23 23.48 2.37
C LEU A 126 -8.58 24.97 2.48
N THR A 127 -7.60 25.82 2.21
CA THR A 127 -7.73 27.29 2.33
C THR A 127 -8.75 27.89 1.37
N ASP A 128 -9.05 27.20 0.25
CA ASP A 128 -10.10 27.61 -0.72
C ASP A 128 -11.50 27.08 -0.36
N GLY A 129 -11.65 26.36 0.78
CA GLY A 129 -12.89 25.72 1.19
C GLY A 129 -13.13 24.33 0.61
N THR A 130 -12.24 23.80 -0.24
CA THR A 130 -12.30 22.43 -0.77
C THR A 130 -12.19 21.42 0.38
N ARG A 131 -13.12 20.46 0.41
CA ARG A 131 -13.08 19.36 1.40
C ARG A 131 -12.38 18.16 0.83
N LEU A 132 -11.48 17.60 1.63
CA LEU A 132 -10.74 16.39 1.31
C LEU A 132 -10.98 15.33 2.39
N THR A 133 -11.19 14.10 1.96
CA THR A 133 -11.05 12.91 2.82
C THR A 133 -9.87 12.10 2.32
N LEU A 134 -8.84 11.94 3.14
CA LEU A 134 -7.69 11.08 2.88
C LEU A 134 -8.00 9.69 3.38
N ASN A 135 -7.81 8.68 2.54
CA ASN A 135 -7.90 7.27 2.91
C ASN A 135 -6.59 6.79 3.55
N THR A 136 -6.57 5.54 3.97
CA THR A 136 -5.38 4.86 4.51
C THR A 136 -4.14 5.10 3.65
N ASP A 137 -2.98 5.25 4.31
CA ASP A 137 -1.67 5.35 3.65
C ASP A 137 -1.60 6.40 2.54
N THR A 138 -2.17 7.58 2.79
CA THR A 138 -2.27 8.66 1.81
C THR A 138 -1.33 9.81 2.15
N ALA A 139 -0.68 10.37 1.13
CA ALA A 139 0.20 11.54 1.23
C ALA A 139 -0.07 12.51 0.07
N ILE A 140 -0.30 13.78 0.41
CA ILE A 140 -0.57 14.86 -0.56
C ILE A 140 0.24 16.12 -0.24
N ASP A 141 0.56 16.87 -1.28
CA ASP A 141 1.00 18.27 -1.17
C ASP A 141 -0.03 19.20 -1.80
N VAL A 142 -0.05 20.45 -1.33
CA VAL A 142 -0.97 21.48 -1.76
C VAL A 142 -0.20 22.66 -2.29
N PHE A 143 -0.36 22.97 -3.58
CA PHE A 143 0.28 24.11 -4.26
C PHE A 143 -0.81 25.01 -4.83
N PHE A 144 -1.16 26.06 -4.10
CA PHE A 144 -2.10 27.07 -4.55
C PHE A 144 -1.34 28.37 -4.85
N ASP A 145 -1.41 28.78 -6.08
CA ASP A 145 -0.78 30.02 -6.57
C ASP A 145 -1.81 30.92 -7.29
N GLU A 146 -1.36 31.95 -7.97
CA GLU A 146 -2.23 32.89 -8.70
C GLU A 146 -2.88 32.25 -9.94
N HIS A 147 -2.41 31.13 -10.42
CA HIS A 147 -2.80 30.49 -11.69
C HIS A 147 -3.56 29.19 -11.53
N GLN A 148 -3.35 28.47 -10.42
CA GLN A 148 -3.94 27.15 -10.20
C GLN A 148 -4.09 26.79 -8.73
N ARG A 149 -4.94 25.81 -8.47
CA ARG A 149 -5.10 25.11 -7.20
C ARG A 149 -4.69 23.65 -7.45
N LEU A 150 -3.43 23.31 -7.17
CA LEU A 150 -2.88 21.99 -7.46
C LEU A 150 -2.75 21.16 -6.19
N LEU A 151 -3.29 19.92 -6.22
CA LEU A 151 -2.98 18.84 -5.29
C LEU A 151 -2.04 17.85 -5.98
N LEU A 152 -0.91 17.56 -5.37
CA LEU A 152 -0.05 16.45 -5.77
C LEU A 152 -0.38 15.24 -4.88
N LEU A 153 -1.04 14.23 -5.44
CA LEU A 153 -1.26 12.94 -4.78
C LEU A 153 -0.01 12.10 -4.99
N ARG A 154 0.80 11.95 -3.95
CA ARG A 154 2.04 11.16 -3.99
C ARG A 154 1.78 9.68 -3.89
N ARG A 155 0.75 9.29 -3.13
CA ARG A 155 0.23 7.92 -3.02
C ARG A 155 -1.09 7.89 -2.28
N GLY A 156 -1.79 6.77 -2.37
CA GLY A 156 -3.00 6.48 -1.64
C GLY A 156 -4.26 6.89 -2.38
N GLU A 157 -5.25 7.35 -1.63
CA GLU A 157 -6.58 7.62 -2.18
C GLU A 157 -7.22 8.81 -1.48
N ILE A 158 -7.81 9.70 -2.26
CA ILE A 158 -8.52 10.89 -1.77
C ILE A 158 -9.93 10.97 -2.34
N LEU A 159 -10.86 11.43 -1.53
CA LEU A 159 -12.13 11.97 -2.00
C LEU A 159 -12.05 13.51 -1.94
N VAL A 160 -12.36 14.16 -3.04
CA VAL A 160 -12.31 15.61 -3.19
C VAL A 160 -13.73 16.12 -3.43
N GLN A 161 -14.12 17.14 -2.69
CA GLN A 161 -15.30 17.96 -2.99
C GLN A 161 -14.82 19.41 -3.17
N THR A 162 -14.71 19.84 -4.43
CA THR A 162 -14.18 21.16 -4.74
C THR A 162 -15.13 22.27 -4.29
N ALA A 163 -14.57 23.33 -3.73
CA ALA A 163 -15.29 24.59 -3.50
C ALA A 163 -15.21 25.51 -4.74
N ALA A 164 -16.12 26.46 -4.81
CA ALA A 164 -15.98 27.58 -5.73
C ALA A 164 -14.70 28.36 -5.41
N ASP A 165 -13.97 28.78 -6.45
CA ASP A 165 -12.75 29.54 -6.21
C ASP A 165 -13.09 30.92 -5.63
N PRO A 166 -12.54 31.32 -4.49
CA PRO A 166 -12.77 32.64 -3.93
C PRO A 166 -12.03 33.77 -4.69
N ALA A 167 -11.10 33.43 -5.60
CA ALA A 167 -10.36 34.41 -6.37
C ALA A 167 -11.23 35.06 -7.44
N ALA A 168 -10.95 36.34 -7.75
CA ALA A 168 -11.69 37.10 -8.76
C ALA A 168 -11.62 36.49 -10.17
N LEU A 169 -10.49 35.83 -10.49
CA LEU A 169 -10.31 35.00 -11.67
C LEU A 169 -10.29 33.55 -11.23
N ALA A 170 -11.26 32.74 -11.68
CA ALA A 170 -11.39 31.34 -11.30
C ALA A 170 -10.14 30.53 -11.74
N ARG A 171 -9.41 30.03 -10.76
CA ARG A 171 -8.23 29.16 -10.98
C ARG A 171 -8.66 27.71 -11.12
N PRO A 172 -8.15 26.98 -12.12
CA PRO A 172 -8.47 25.56 -12.25
C PRO A 172 -8.01 24.79 -11.02
N PHE A 173 -8.89 23.89 -10.53
CA PHE A 173 -8.53 22.90 -9.51
C PHE A 173 -7.99 21.65 -10.18
N ARG A 174 -6.79 21.23 -9.80
CA ARG A 174 -6.09 20.11 -10.42
C ARG A 174 -5.60 19.12 -9.38
N VAL A 175 -5.66 17.84 -9.74
CA VAL A 175 -4.99 16.75 -9.01
C VAL A 175 -3.96 16.14 -9.95
N GLN A 176 -2.73 16.00 -9.50
CA GLN A 176 -1.66 15.39 -10.24
C GLN A 176 -1.19 14.13 -9.51
N THR A 177 -0.95 13.06 -10.26
CA THR A 177 -0.32 11.81 -9.84
C THR A 177 0.96 11.57 -10.64
N SER A 178 1.66 10.47 -10.39
CA SER A 178 2.80 10.06 -11.19
C SER A 178 2.43 9.78 -12.65
N GLU A 179 1.18 9.37 -12.91
CA GLU A 179 0.72 8.91 -14.22
C GLU A 179 0.12 10.04 -15.09
N GLY A 180 -0.34 11.13 -14.49
CA GLY A 180 -0.94 12.22 -15.25
C GLY A 180 -1.62 13.27 -14.37
N ARG A 181 -2.41 14.11 -15.01
CA ARG A 181 -3.11 15.23 -14.37
C ARG A 181 -4.61 15.12 -14.59
N MET A 182 -5.37 15.58 -13.61
CA MET A 182 -6.81 15.67 -13.67
C MET A 182 -7.23 17.11 -13.36
N GLN A 183 -8.14 17.68 -14.15
CA GLN A 183 -8.71 19.00 -13.91
C GLN A 183 -10.19 18.85 -13.54
N ALA A 184 -10.55 19.31 -12.36
CA ALA A 184 -11.93 19.35 -11.88
C ALA A 184 -12.72 20.53 -12.51
N LEU A 185 -13.96 20.25 -12.88
CA LEU A 185 -14.88 21.24 -13.46
C LEU A 185 -16.07 21.50 -12.52
N GLY A 186 -15.80 21.72 -11.20
CA GLY A 186 -16.85 21.85 -10.18
C GLY A 186 -17.41 20.48 -9.77
N THR A 187 -16.67 19.71 -8.94
CA THR A 187 -16.86 18.26 -8.88
C THR A 187 -16.73 17.70 -7.48
N ARG A 188 -17.37 16.53 -7.30
CA ARG A 188 -17.06 15.59 -6.24
C ARG A 188 -16.55 14.29 -6.86
N PHE A 189 -15.30 13.91 -6.55
CA PHE A 189 -14.62 12.78 -7.19
C PHE A 189 -13.60 12.13 -6.27
N SER A 190 -13.30 10.87 -6.52
CA SER A 190 -12.22 10.16 -5.85
C SER A 190 -11.08 9.87 -6.82
N VAL A 191 -9.85 10.01 -6.32
CA VAL A 191 -8.62 9.64 -7.02
C VAL A 191 -7.86 8.66 -6.17
N ARG A 192 -7.49 7.53 -6.75
CA ARG A 192 -6.62 6.54 -6.14
C ARG A 192 -5.39 6.32 -7.00
N GLU A 193 -4.22 6.46 -6.42
CA GLU A 193 -2.95 6.14 -7.02
C GLU A 193 -2.46 4.78 -6.54
N ASP A 194 -2.42 3.83 -7.44
CA ASP A 194 -1.77 2.53 -7.29
C ASP A 194 -0.43 2.55 -8.06
N THR A 195 0.46 1.60 -7.82
CA THR A 195 1.76 1.56 -8.53
C THR A 195 1.55 1.49 -10.04
N GLY A 196 1.90 2.58 -10.75
CA GLY A 196 1.83 2.67 -12.22
C GLY A 196 0.42 2.82 -12.79
N HIS A 197 -0.59 3.11 -11.96
CA HIS A 197 -1.96 3.28 -12.41
C HIS A 197 -2.73 4.24 -11.50
N THR A 198 -3.43 5.19 -12.09
CA THR A 198 -4.35 6.07 -11.37
C THR A 198 -5.79 5.75 -11.73
N ARG A 199 -6.66 5.63 -10.73
CA ARG A 199 -8.10 5.45 -10.90
C ARG A 199 -8.84 6.72 -10.51
N LEU A 200 -9.76 7.15 -11.37
CA LEU A 200 -10.67 8.26 -11.15
C LEU A 200 -12.11 7.77 -11.11
N VAL A 201 -12.86 8.24 -10.12
CA VAL A 201 -14.30 8.01 -9.97
C VAL A 201 -14.98 9.37 -9.81
N VAL A 202 -15.92 9.72 -10.68
CA VAL A 202 -16.64 11.00 -10.63
C VAL A 202 -18.06 10.78 -10.13
N LEU A 203 -18.42 11.49 -9.05
CA LEU A 203 -19.73 11.40 -8.39
C LEU A 203 -20.65 12.52 -8.83
N GLU A 204 -20.10 13.73 -8.93
CA GLU A 204 -20.81 14.95 -9.31
C GLU A 204 -19.94 15.80 -10.21
N GLY A 205 -20.55 16.43 -11.24
CA GLY A 205 -19.83 17.26 -12.20
C GLY A 205 -19.03 16.44 -13.23
N ALA A 206 -17.87 16.95 -13.63
CA ALA A 206 -16.99 16.30 -14.60
C ALA A 206 -15.52 16.57 -14.30
N VAL A 207 -14.65 15.61 -14.61
CA VAL A 207 -13.19 15.73 -14.47
C VAL A 207 -12.53 15.39 -15.79
N ARG A 208 -11.60 16.24 -16.24
CA ARG A 208 -10.78 15.97 -17.39
C ARG A 208 -9.48 15.30 -16.95
N ILE A 209 -9.19 14.15 -17.50
CA ILE A 209 -7.88 13.46 -17.41
C ILE A 209 -7.01 13.99 -18.53
N GLU A 210 -5.74 14.29 -18.24
CA GLU A 210 -4.71 14.72 -19.17
C GLU A 210 -3.48 13.84 -18.97
N VAL A 211 -3.10 13.05 -20.00
CA VAL A 211 -1.88 12.22 -19.98
C VAL A 211 -0.96 12.74 -21.07
N LYS A 212 0.25 13.13 -20.67
CA LYS A 212 1.24 13.73 -21.57
C LYS A 212 1.59 12.80 -22.73
N GLY A 213 1.41 13.28 -23.96
CA GLY A 213 1.71 12.53 -25.19
C GLY A 213 0.67 11.49 -25.58
N ILE A 214 -0.40 11.31 -24.79
CA ILE A 214 -1.49 10.37 -25.07
C ILE A 214 -2.77 11.11 -25.46
N GLY A 215 -3.18 12.11 -24.68
CA GLY A 215 -4.39 12.88 -24.95
C GLY A 215 -5.19 13.22 -23.71
N GLU A 216 -6.45 13.55 -23.93
CA GLU A 216 -7.38 13.95 -22.88
C GLU A 216 -8.67 13.13 -22.94
N GLN A 217 -9.29 12.92 -21.78
CA GLN A 217 -10.61 12.31 -21.68
C GLN A 217 -11.41 12.95 -20.57
N VAL A 218 -12.67 13.30 -20.86
CA VAL A 218 -13.59 13.81 -19.85
C VAL A 218 -14.40 12.65 -19.26
N VAL A 219 -14.39 12.57 -17.93
CA VAL A 219 -15.17 11.61 -17.15
C VAL A 219 -16.30 12.38 -16.47
N GLY A 220 -17.54 12.02 -16.78
CA GLY A 220 -18.75 12.64 -16.23
C GLY A 220 -19.22 11.99 -14.94
N ALA A 221 -20.21 12.62 -14.29
CA ALA A 221 -20.85 12.06 -13.10
C ALA A 221 -21.39 10.63 -13.34
N GLY A 222 -21.19 9.75 -12.38
CA GLY A 222 -21.59 8.33 -12.47
C GLY A 222 -20.63 7.49 -13.33
N GLN A 223 -19.49 8.01 -13.74
CA GLN A 223 -18.49 7.31 -14.53
C GLN A 223 -17.16 7.20 -13.78
N SER A 224 -16.38 6.20 -14.15
CA SER A 224 -15.02 5.99 -13.72
C SER A 224 -14.10 5.66 -14.90
N SER A 225 -12.83 6.00 -14.77
CA SER A 225 -11.77 5.62 -15.70
C SER A 225 -10.48 5.40 -14.93
N GLY A 226 -9.57 4.65 -15.53
CA GLY A 226 -8.20 4.55 -15.08
C GLY A 226 -7.25 5.11 -16.12
N PHE A 227 -6.01 5.38 -15.72
CA PHE A 227 -4.97 5.77 -16.67
C PHE A 227 -3.58 5.45 -16.14
N THR A 228 -2.68 5.30 -17.06
CA THR A 228 -1.24 5.10 -16.86
C THR A 228 -0.51 6.14 -17.70
N ALA A 229 0.79 6.26 -17.55
CA ALA A 229 1.62 7.08 -18.47
C ALA A 229 1.54 6.66 -19.95
N ARG A 230 0.91 5.50 -20.26
CA ARG A 230 0.84 4.91 -21.62
C ARG A 230 -0.55 4.92 -22.24
N GLY A 231 -1.60 5.24 -21.48
CA GLY A 231 -2.97 5.21 -22.01
C GLY A 231 -4.02 5.57 -20.97
N ILE A 232 -5.22 5.87 -21.47
CA ILE A 232 -6.41 6.11 -20.68
C ILE A 232 -7.39 4.98 -20.94
N ASP A 233 -7.94 4.39 -19.88
CA ASP A 233 -8.90 3.29 -19.95
C ASP A 233 -10.26 3.77 -20.46
N ALA A 234 -11.05 2.84 -20.99
CA ALA A 234 -12.43 3.11 -21.34
C ALA A 234 -13.26 3.51 -20.10
N LEU A 235 -14.26 4.37 -20.33
CA LEU A 235 -15.22 4.77 -19.32
C LEU A 235 -16.03 3.55 -18.84
N LYS A 236 -16.25 3.46 -17.52
CA LYS A 236 -17.07 2.44 -16.87
C LYS A 236 -18.08 3.10 -15.94
N PRO A 237 -19.25 2.52 -15.73
CA PRO A 237 -20.16 2.96 -14.67
C PRO A 237 -19.49 2.88 -13.30
N VAL A 238 -19.85 3.82 -12.42
CA VAL A 238 -19.35 3.80 -11.03
C VAL A 238 -20.04 2.68 -10.25
N ASP A 239 -19.24 1.83 -9.65
CA ASP A 239 -19.68 1.00 -8.53
C ASP A 239 -19.64 1.86 -7.25
N LYS A 240 -20.80 2.13 -6.68
CA LYS A 240 -20.95 2.93 -5.46
C LYS A 240 -20.25 2.30 -4.24
N SER A 241 -20.01 1.00 -4.27
CA SER A 241 -19.29 0.26 -3.22
C SER A 241 -17.87 0.75 -3.05
N VAL A 242 -17.24 1.28 -4.11
CA VAL A 242 -15.87 1.82 -4.12
C VAL A 242 -15.68 2.96 -3.12
N LEU A 243 -16.75 3.64 -2.72
CA LEU A 243 -16.69 4.75 -1.77
C LEU A 243 -17.06 4.39 -0.34
N ALA A 244 -17.39 3.13 -0.07
CA ALA A 244 -17.75 2.68 1.27
C ALA A 244 -16.64 2.93 2.31
N TRP A 245 -15.39 3.01 1.85
CA TRP A 245 -14.26 3.37 2.70
C TRP A 245 -14.42 4.74 3.38
N THR A 246 -15.15 5.69 2.77
CA THR A 246 -15.45 7.00 3.38
C THR A 246 -16.30 6.87 4.64
N GLN A 247 -16.98 5.74 4.80
CA GLN A 247 -17.77 5.37 5.98
C GLN A 247 -17.04 4.32 6.85
N GLY A 248 -15.76 4.02 6.54
CA GLY A 248 -14.97 3.03 7.26
C GLY A 248 -15.34 1.58 6.96
N MET A 249 -15.95 1.32 5.81
CA MET A 249 -16.43 -0.01 5.40
C MET A 249 -15.77 -0.46 4.09
N LEU A 250 -15.54 -1.76 3.96
CA LEU A 250 -15.27 -2.44 2.70
C LEU A 250 -16.53 -3.19 2.28
N MET A 251 -17.10 -2.78 1.16
CA MET A 251 -18.25 -3.47 0.57
C MET A 251 -17.73 -4.48 -0.45
N ALA A 252 -18.06 -5.73 -0.25
CA ALA A 252 -17.80 -6.81 -1.21
C ALA A 252 -19.12 -7.24 -1.83
N ASP A 253 -19.18 -7.27 -3.15
CA ASP A 253 -20.29 -7.84 -3.92
C ASP A 253 -19.73 -8.87 -4.89
N ASN A 254 -19.89 -10.15 -4.57
CA ASN A 254 -19.35 -11.26 -5.35
C ASN A 254 -17.83 -11.10 -5.65
N MET A 255 -17.09 -10.45 -4.71
CA MET A 255 -15.67 -10.15 -4.84
C MET A 255 -14.84 -11.43 -4.64
N ARG A 256 -13.76 -11.63 -5.40
CA ARG A 256 -12.83 -12.73 -5.13
C ARG A 256 -12.14 -12.51 -3.79
N LEU A 257 -11.87 -13.58 -3.05
CA LEU A 257 -11.15 -13.48 -1.78
C LEU A 257 -9.78 -12.85 -1.95
N THR A 258 -9.07 -13.14 -3.05
CA THR A 258 -7.78 -12.51 -3.33
C THR A 258 -7.88 -11.00 -3.48
N ASP A 259 -8.92 -10.50 -4.16
CA ASP A 259 -9.16 -9.06 -4.35
C ASP A 259 -9.56 -8.40 -3.03
N PHE A 260 -10.38 -9.08 -2.23
CA PHE A 260 -10.76 -8.66 -0.88
C PHE A 260 -9.53 -8.56 0.04
N VAL A 261 -8.66 -9.57 0.03
CA VAL A 261 -7.42 -9.62 0.81
C VAL A 261 -6.48 -8.48 0.40
N ASN A 262 -6.34 -8.22 -0.90
CA ASN A 262 -5.52 -7.13 -1.41
C ASN A 262 -6.05 -5.77 -0.93
N GLU A 263 -7.37 -5.55 -0.98
CA GLU A 263 -7.97 -4.31 -0.50
C GLU A 263 -7.84 -4.16 1.02
N LEU A 264 -8.16 -5.21 1.80
CA LEU A 264 -8.04 -5.18 3.25
C LEU A 264 -6.58 -4.98 3.72
N SER A 265 -5.60 -5.47 2.95
CA SER A 265 -4.17 -5.31 3.23
C SER A 265 -3.74 -3.85 3.30
N ARG A 266 -4.41 -2.94 2.59
CA ARG A 266 -4.10 -1.51 2.61
C ARG A 266 -4.34 -0.87 3.98
N TYR A 267 -5.26 -1.43 4.78
CA TYR A 267 -5.72 -0.86 6.04
C TYR A 267 -5.02 -1.43 7.26
N ARG A 268 -3.98 -2.22 7.07
CA ARG A 268 -3.25 -2.83 8.18
C ARG A 268 -1.74 -2.88 7.92
N ASN A 269 -0.99 -2.83 9.00
CA ASN A 269 0.43 -3.15 8.93
C ASN A 269 0.62 -4.67 8.90
N GLY A 270 1.68 -5.12 8.21
CA GLY A 270 2.00 -6.53 8.09
C GLY A 270 1.46 -7.20 6.83
N VAL A 271 1.53 -8.51 6.81
CA VAL A 271 1.25 -9.34 5.63
C VAL A 271 -0.09 -10.06 5.82
N LEU A 272 -0.99 -9.88 4.86
CA LEU A 272 -2.24 -10.64 4.76
C LEU A 272 -2.22 -11.40 3.43
N ARG A 273 -2.40 -12.72 3.49
CA ARG A 273 -2.38 -13.61 2.33
C ARG A 273 -3.54 -14.58 2.37
N CYS A 274 -3.92 -15.09 1.21
CA CYS A 274 -4.82 -16.23 1.11
C CYS A 274 -4.15 -17.36 0.34
N ASP A 275 -4.50 -18.59 0.71
CA ASP A 275 -4.10 -19.80 0.00
C ASP A 275 -4.65 -19.75 -1.44
N PRO A 276 -3.87 -20.10 -2.47
CA PRO A 276 -4.34 -20.19 -3.85
C PRO A 276 -5.58 -21.06 -4.02
N ALA A 277 -5.76 -22.09 -3.20
CA ALA A 277 -6.92 -22.99 -3.26
C ALA A 277 -8.27 -22.27 -3.00
N ILE A 278 -8.26 -21.18 -2.21
CA ILE A 278 -9.45 -20.37 -1.89
C ILE A 278 -9.43 -18.98 -2.50
N ALA A 279 -8.42 -18.64 -3.29
CA ALA A 279 -8.25 -17.31 -3.88
C ALA A 279 -9.48 -16.82 -4.67
N ASN A 280 -10.19 -17.75 -5.32
CA ASN A 280 -11.39 -17.48 -6.14
C ASN A 280 -12.71 -17.57 -5.35
N LEU A 281 -12.68 -17.86 -4.05
CA LEU A 281 -13.87 -17.86 -3.21
C LEU A 281 -14.57 -16.50 -3.29
N ARG A 282 -15.88 -16.50 -3.46
CA ARG A 282 -16.67 -15.28 -3.61
C ARG A 282 -17.14 -14.78 -2.26
N ILE A 283 -16.84 -13.52 -1.98
CA ILE A 283 -17.16 -12.84 -0.74
C ILE A 283 -18.20 -11.76 -1.02
N SER A 284 -19.26 -11.72 -0.21
CA SER A 284 -20.27 -10.66 -0.24
C SER A 284 -20.59 -10.22 1.19
N GLY A 285 -20.72 -8.92 1.38
CA GLY A 285 -21.01 -8.32 2.69
C GLY A 285 -20.35 -6.97 2.89
N ALA A 286 -20.63 -6.39 4.05
CA ALA A 286 -20.04 -5.13 4.51
C ALA A 286 -19.07 -5.43 5.68
N PHE A 287 -17.83 -5.02 5.54
CA PHE A 287 -16.75 -5.35 6.47
C PHE A 287 -16.10 -4.08 7.03
N PRO A 288 -15.95 -3.93 8.36
CA PRO A 288 -15.34 -2.76 8.96
C PRO A 288 -13.84 -2.69 8.63
N LEU A 289 -13.36 -1.51 8.23
CA LEU A 289 -11.95 -1.28 7.91
C LEU A 289 -11.10 -0.86 9.12
N ASN A 290 -11.74 -0.32 10.15
CA ASN A 290 -11.07 0.14 11.36
C ASN A 290 -10.61 -0.99 12.30
N ASP A 291 -11.14 -2.20 12.13
CA ASP A 291 -10.75 -3.39 12.88
C ASP A 291 -10.59 -4.60 11.94
N SER A 292 -9.38 -4.78 11.44
CA SER A 292 -9.06 -5.90 10.54
C SER A 292 -9.22 -7.27 11.21
N ARG A 293 -9.05 -7.37 12.55
CA ARG A 293 -9.28 -8.61 13.29
C ARG A 293 -10.76 -8.98 13.31
N GLN A 294 -11.63 -8.00 13.56
CA GLN A 294 -13.08 -8.21 13.49
C GLN A 294 -13.49 -8.69 12.09
N THR A 295 -12.99 -8.05 11.05
CA THR A 295 -13.25 -8.43 9.65
C THR A 295 -12.79 -9.86 9.35
N LEU A 296 -11.60 -10.25 9.76
CA LEU A 296 -11.08 -11.61 9.58
C LEU A 296 -11.91 -12.65 10.35
N ASN A 297 -12.38 -12.32 11.56
CA ASN A 297 -13.27 -13.18 12.33
C ASN A 297 -14.65 -13.34 11.66
N MET A 298 -15.19 -12.28 11.07
CA MET A 298 -16.42 -12.35 10.29
C MET A 298 -16.27 -13.28 9.08
N LEU A 299 -15.16 -13.19 8.35
CA LEU A 299 -14.85 -14.09 7.22
C LEU A 299 -14.81 -15.56 7.67
N ALA A 300 -14.07 -15.86 8.76
CA ALA A 300 -13.93 -17.23 9.26
C ALA A 300 -15.25 -17.84 9.77
N ARG A 301 -16.20 -17.00 10.23
CA ARG A 301 -17.52 -17.46 10.69
C ARG A 301 -18.50 -17.68 9.53
N THR A 302 -18.33 -16.96 8.43
CA THR A 302 -19.31 -16.94 7.33
C THR A 302 -18.89 -17.86 6.18
N TYR A 303 -17.60 -18.05 5.98
CA TYR A 303 -17.03 -18.80 4.87
C TYR A 303 -16.17 -19.96 5.36
N PRO A 304 -15.95 -21.02 4.55
CA PRO A 304 -15.06 -22.13 4.92
C PRO A 304 -13.59 -21.70 4.88
N ILE A 305 -13.23 -20.78 5.75
CA ILE A 305 -11.90 -20.15 5.84
C ILE A 305 -11.38 -20.31 7.25
N ARG A 306 -10.15 -20.80 7.38
CA ARG A 306 -9.37 -20.77 8.60
C ARG A 306 -8.41 -19.59 8.56
N VAL A 307 -8.42 -18.79 9.62
CA VAL A 307 -7.49 -17.67 9.80
C VAL A 307 -6.36 -18.12 10.73
N THR A 308 -5.14 -18.07 10.25
CA THR A 308 -3.94 -18.33 11.06
C THR A 308 -3.15 -17.05 11.17
N SER A 309 -2.90 -16.58 12.38
CA SER A 309 -2.09 -15.40 12.63
C SER A 309 -0.80 -15.76 13.35
N ARG A 310 0.27 -15.04 13.04
CA ARG A 310 1.60 -15.13 13.66
C ARG A 310 2.13 -13.74 13.96
N LEU A 311 3.08 -13.62 14.88
CA LEU A 311 3.75 -12.36 15.21
C LEU A 311 2.78 -11.24 15.64
N GLY A 312 1.81 -11.55 16.51
CA GLY A 312 0.85 -10.56 16.98
C GLY A 312 -0.03 -9.98 15.87
N ASP A 313 -0.53 -10.84 14.98
CA ASP A 313 -1.31 -10.50 13.79
C ASP A 313 -0.53 -9.75 12.69
N TYR A 314 0.80 -9.63 12.81
CA TYR A 314 1.59 -9.04 11.72
C TYR A 314 1.56 -9.90 10.45
N TRP A 315 1.59 -11.22 10.60
CA TRP A 315 1.44 -12.19 9.52
C TRP A 315 0.12 -12.95 9.66
N VAL A 316 -0.76 -12.79 8.67
CA VAL A 316 -2.05 -13.50 8.63
C VAL A 316 -2.19 -14.26 7.33
N MET A 317 -2.56 -15.54 7.45
CA MET A 317 -2.85 -16.44 6.35
C MET A 317 -4.31 -16.91 6.43
N LEU A 318 -5.02 -16.80 5.32
CA LEU A 318 -6.34 -17.39 5.10
C LEU A 318 -6.15 -18.70 4.34
N ALA A 319 -6.58 -19.81 4.91
CA ALA A 319 -6.49 -21.16 4.34
C ALA A 319 -7.88 -21.81 4.29
N PRO A 320 -8.06 -22.90 3.55
CA PRO A 320 -9.27 -23.72 3.65
C PRO A 320 -9.52 -24.14 5.11
N ALA A 321 -10.80 -24.22 5.53
CA ALA A 321 -11.20 -24.66 6.87
C ALA A 321 -10.88 -26.13 7.13
#